data_c1c0c0fc75c41ec2cd3480b04eb969c7
#
_entry.id   c1c0c0fc75c41ec2cd3480b04eb969c7
#
_cell.length_a   1.000
_cell.length_b   1.000
_cell.length_c   1.000
_cell.angle_alpha   90.00
_cell.angle_beta   90.00
_cell.angle_gamma   90.00
#
_symmetry.space_group_name_H-M   'P 1'
#
loop_
_entity.id
_entity.type
_entity.pdbx_description
1 polymer ?
#
loop_
_entity_poly.entity_id
_entity_poly.type
_entity_poly.pdbx_seq_one_letter_code
_entity_poly.pdbx_strand_id
1 'polypeptide(L)'
;MVLKYFFLVTAIIFASVATSDPRIIITNITLIDGLNPDRDNMTIILDGDKIASISETTKSFSNLPDDVIINGTGKFVIPGLWDAHVHLTFIPEIDHKTYYDLFLDNGITSIRDTGATMEKLRPALEYARLNPDKAPRLFFSGPLIDGIDRVYKGMEAGFPELSIGIDENSDIEGIVDGLVAEGATFLKSYEMLTRTTYLKLLELANRKGLRVTGHIPLSIDLLEAIDAGLGGMQHIRNLDLACAMDAAVIRNERNKLLVNKDKKAGSALRSEIHSKQRYKAIDNYDEGQCAAIIQALARKNVFQTPTLTINTYGSKRFFADPAWQDTYKYLPDAVQRAWYAESIKLSGESTDPEAIIFDDWSMRIVGLLNQNNVKILAGTDTPIGYLTPGFSLHKELELLVEAGLSPREAIKAATFSPAEFFNLENEMGTLSEGKIADILILNSNPLADITHTQDIHLVVAKGAIHQSQR
;
A
#
# COMPACT_ATOMS: atom_id res chain seq x y z
N MET A 1 -72.87 -8.11 37.48
CA MET A 1 -72.20 -6.85 37.68
C MET A 1 -70.71 -7.18 37.59
N VAL A 2 -70.06 -7.02 36.39
CA VAL A 2 -68.71 -7.41 36.13
C VAL A 2 -67.88 -6.14 35.97
N LEU A 3 -67.01 -5.91 36.93
CA LEU A 3 -66.14 -4.74 36.99
C LEU A 3 -64.93 -4.96 36.02
N LYS A 4 -64.81 -4.16 34.96
CA LYS A 4 -63.68 -4.14 34.03
C LYS A 4 -62.62 -3.18 34.59
N TYR A 5 -61.50 -3.71 35.00
CA TYR A 5 -60.29 -2.91 35.28
C TYR A 5 -59.56 -2.55 33.97
N PHE A 6 -59.44 -1.26 33.64
CA PHE A 6 -58.61 -0.74 32.61
C PHE A 6 -57.20 -0.49 33.19
N PHE A 7 -56.22 -1.26 32.78
CA PHE A 7 -54.81 -0.95 33.06
C PHE A 7 -54.30 0.02 31.99
N LEU A 8 -54.02 1.27 32.41
CA LEU A 8 -53.33 2.27 31.58
C LEU A 8 -51.83 1.97 31.62
N VAL A 9 -51.25 1.39 30.53
CA VAL A 9 -49.81 1.20 30.39
C VAL A 9 -49.23 2.49 29.82
N THR A 10 -48.60 3.29 30.68
CA THR A 10 -47.85 4.48 30.26
C THR A 10 -46.51 4.01 29.70
N ALA A 11 -46.35 4.00 28.37
CA ALA A 11 -45.08 3.76 27.72
C ALA A 11 -44.18 4.99 27.93
N ILE A 12 -43.18 4.87 28.78
CA ILE A 12 -42.09 5.84 28.91
C ILE A 12 -41.15 5.60 27.71
N ILE A 13 -41.24 6.46 26.69
CA ILE A 13 -40.29 6.49 25.57
C ILE A 13 -39.02 7.19 26.12
N PHE A 14 -38.01 6.41 26.45
CA PHE A 14 -36.67 6.94 26.60
C PHE A 14 -36.17 7.32 25.22
N ALA A 15 -36.23 8.60 24.88
CA ALA A 15 -35.44 9.14 23.78
C ALA A 15 -33.98 9.05 24.21
N SER A 16 -33.23 8.09 23.68
CA SER A 16 -31.77 8.14 23.75
C SER A 16 -31.34 9.37 22.97
N VAL A 17 -30.87 10.39 23.70
CA VAL A 17 -30.10 11.46 23.08
C VAL A 17 -28.84 10.80 22.56
N ALA A 18 -28.75 10.57 21.27
CA ALA A 18 -27.49 10.23 20.63
C ALA A 18 -26.59 11.45 20.83
N THR A 19 -25.64 11.37 21.75
CA THR A 19 -24.55 12.35 21.84
C THR A 19 -23.72 12.14 20.59
N SER A 20 -23.78 13.11 19.67
CA SER A 20 -22.80 13.15 18.57
C SER A 20 -21.39 13.31 19.17
N ASP A 21 -20.41 12.63 18.60
CA ASP A 21 -19.02 12.83 18.97
C ASP A 21 -18.66 14.33 18.84
N PRO A 22 -17.77 14.87 19.72
CA PRO A 22 -17.33 16.25 19.63
C PRO A 22 -16.73 16.53 18.25
N ARG A 23 -17.10 17.67 17.65
CA ARG A 23 -16.46 18.11 16.40
C ARG A 23 -15.01 18.52 16.68
N ILE A 24 -14.13 18.30 15.70
CA ILE A 24 -12.76 18.80 15.73
C ILE A 24 -12.68 20.00 14.81
N ILE A 25 -12.25 21.15 15.34
CA ILE A 25 -12.11 22.41 14.61
C ILE A 25 -10.64 22.81 14.59
N ILE A 26 -10.04 22.81 13.41
CA ILE A 26 -8.63 23.18 13.22
C ILE A 26 -8.59 24.54 12.54
N THR A 27 -8.00 25.55 13.20
CA THR A 27 -7.96 26.94 12.72
C THR A 27 -6.55 27.36 12.32
N ASN A 28 -6.42 28.38 11.47
CA ASN A 28 -5.15 28.98 11.04
C ASN A 28 -4.16 27.98 10.42
N ILE A 29 -4.66 26.97 9.70
CA ILE A 29 -3.85 25.89 9.11
C ILE A 29 -3.62 26.07 7.61
N THR A 30 -2.47 25.63 7.11
CA THR A 30 -2.21 25.52 5.67
C THR A 30 -2.64 24.13 5.19
N LEU A 31 -3.49 24.08 4.16
CA LEU A 31 -3.95 22.84 3.53
C LEU A 31 -3.06 22.48 2.36
N ILE A 32 -2.54 21.25 2.36
CA ILE A 32 -1.74 20.67 1.29
C ILE A 32 -2.35 19.32 0.93
N ASP A 33 -2.61 19.09 -0.35
CA ASP A 33 -2.90 17.76 -0.87
C ASP A 33 -2.18 17.52 -2.20
N GLY A 34 -2.23 16.29 -2.70
CA GLY A 34 -1.52 15.90 -3.90
C GLY A 34 -2.10 16.43 -5.21
N LEU A 35 -3.27 17.09 -5.17
CA LEU A 35 -4.03 17.45 -6.37
C LEU A 35 -4.35 18.94 -6.46
N ASN A 36 -4.76 19.57 -5.36
CA ASN A 36 -5.22 20.94 -5.32
C ASN A 36 -4.08 21.92 -4.98
N PRO A 37 -4.20 23.21 -5.35
CA PRO A 37 -3.30 24.26 -4.84
C PRO A 37 -3.36 24.37 -3.33
N ASP A 38 -2.26 24.82 -2.72
CA ASP A 38 -2.19 25.08 -1.29
C ASP A 38 -3.16 26.20 -0.90
N ARG A 39 -3.72 26.10 0.31
CA ARG A 39 -4.65 27.09 0.87
C ARG A 39 -4.19 27.45 2.27
N ASP A 40 -3.74 28.67 2.44
CA ASP A 40 -3.25 29.18 3.72
C ASP A 40 -4.38 29.74 4.57
N ASN A 41 -4.14 29.79 5.88
CA ASN A 41 -5.01 30.40 6.86
C ASN A 41 -6.47 29.88 6.79
N MET A 42 -6.60 28.57 6.74
CA MET A 42 -7.90 27.91 6.64
C MET A 42 -8.38 27.40 8.00
N THR A 43 -9.70 27.25 8.11
CA THR A 43 -10.36 26.50 9.17
C THR A 43 -11.01 25.27 8.58
N ILE A 44 -10.73 24.09 9.17
CA ILE A 44 -11.38 22.82 8.84
C ILE A 44 -12.23 22.42 10.03
N ILE A 45 -13.48 22.01 9.77
CA ILE A 45 -14.38 21.41 10.76
C ILE A 45 -14.58 19.95 10.38
N LEU A 46 -14.25 19.05 11.30
CA LEU A 46 -14.55 17.63 11.21
C LEU A 46 -15.77 17.34 12.07
N ASP A 47 -16.75 16.63 11.52
CA ASP A 47 -17.96 16.19 12.21
C ASP A 47 -18.15 14.70 11.95
N GLY A 48 -18.07 13.91 13.01
CA GLY A 48 -17.93 12.45 12.85
C GLY A 48 -16.76 12.09 11.94
N ASP A 49 -16.97 11.20 11.01
CA ASP A 49 -15.94 10.72 10.08
C ASP A 49 -15.79 11.56 8.79
N LYS A 50 -16.33 12.79 8.76
CA LYS A 50 -16.35 13.65 7.56
C LYS A 50 -15.74 15.02 7.79
N ILE A 51 -15.14 15.57 6.72
CA ILE A 51 -14.80 16.98 6.62
C ILE A 51 -16.11 17.73 6.37
N ALA A 52 -16.67 18.34 7.42
CA ALA A 52 -17.96 19.02 7.33
C ALA A 52 -17.85 20.35 6.60
N SER A 53 -16.77 21.12 6.84
CA SER A 53 -16.55 22.36 6.11
C SER A 53 -15.08 22.76 6.07
N ILE A 54 -14.71 23.55 5.04
CA ILE A 54 -13.42 24.20 4.87
C ILE A 54 -13.67 25.67 4.51
N SER A 55 -13.14 26.60 5.29
CA SER A 55 -13.32 28.04 5.05
C SER A 55 -12.07 28.84 5.45
N GLU A 56 -11.98 30.09 4.97
CA GLU A 56 -10.97 31.02 5.50
C GLU A 56 -11.18 31.27 6.99
N THR A 57 -10.12 31.28 7.77
CA THR A 57 -10.19 31.47 9.24
C THR A 57 -10.83 32.83 9.67
N THR A 58 -10.89 33.81 8.77
CA THR A 58 -11.58 35.11 9.05
C THR A 58 -13.09 34.99 9.16
N LYS A 59 -13.68 33.89 8.67
CA LYS A 59 -15.12 33.63 8.77
C LYS A 59 -15.45 33.10 10.17
N SER A 60 -16.48 33.68 10.78
CA SER A 60 -16.99 33.17 12.06
C SER A 60 -17.61 31.80 11.88
N PHE A 61 -17.35 30.87 12.79
CA PHE A 61 -18.03 29.64 12.93
C PHE A 61 -18.73 29.52 14.28
N SER A 62 -19.81 28.78 14.36
CA SER A 62 -20.50 28.58 15.63
C SER A 62 -19.84 27.44 16.40
N ASN A 63 -19.38 27.75 17.64
CA ASN A 63 -18.83 26.75 18.54
C ASN A 63 -19.96 26.08 19.34
N LEU A 64 -19.84 24.78 19.51
CA LEU A 64 -20.62 24.00 20.46
C LEU A 64 -19.80 23.80 21.75
N PRO A 65 -20.44 23.54 22.89
CA PRO A 65 -19.71 23.41 24.17
C PRO A 65 -18.66 22.30 24.19
N ASP A 66 -18.87 21.23 23.42
CA ASP A 66 -18.00 20.04 23.40
C ASP A 66 -17.00 20.05 22.25
N ASP A 67 -16.93 21.10 21.42
CA ASP A 67 -16.00 21.19 20.30
C ASP A 67 -14.53 21.14 20.75
N VAL A 68 -13.71 20.33 20.09
CA VAL A 68 -12.24 20.29 20.26
C VAL A 68 -11.61 21.29 19.31
N ILE A 69 -11.04 22.39 19.83
CA ILE A 69 -10.45 23.44 19.02
C ILE A 69 -8.92 23.28 19.02
N ILE A 70 -8.32 23.16 17.81
CA ILE A 70 -6.89 23.05 17.59
C ILE A 70 -6.40 24.29 16.84
N ASN A 71 -5.40 24.98 17.39
CA ASN A 71 -4.73 26.08 16.70
C ASN A 71 -3.62 25.53 15.78
N GLY A 72 -3.82 25.63 14.47
CA GLY A 72 -2.91 25.17 13.43
C GLY A 72 -1.90 26.21 12.94
N THR A 73 -1.74 27.34 13.65
CA THR A 73 -0.79 28.40 13.25
C THR A 73 0.62 27.84 13.02
N GLY A 74 1.15 28.04 11.82
CA GLY A 74 2.47 27.56 11.41
C GLY A 74 2.52 26.05 11.12
N LYS A 75 1.37 25.37 11.10
CA LYS A 75 1.26 23.94 10.80
C LYS A 75 0.62 23.69 9.45
N PHE A 76 0.75 22.44 8.99
CA PHE A 76 0.31 21.97 7.69
C PHE A 76 -0.59 20.76 7.88
N VAL A 77 -1.64 20.64 7.08
CA VAL A 77 -2.47 19.44 7.08
C VAL A 77 -2.43 18.80 5.70
N ILE A 78 -2.25 17.48 5.70
CA ILE A 78 -2.36 16.62 4.52
C ILE A 78 -3.44 15.57 4.76
N PRO A 79 -4.01 14.93 3.70
CA PRO A 79 -4.84 13.76 3.87
C PRO A 79 -4.05 12.64 4.57
N GLY A 80 -4.75 11.78 5.30
CA GLY A 80 -4.15 10.58 5.89
C GLY A 80 -3.44 9.72 4.85
N LEU A 81 -2.26 9.23 5.20
CA LEU A 81 -1.39 8.49 4.29
C LEU A 81 -1.89 7.05 4.06
N TRP A 82 -1.55 6.51 2.92
CA TRP A 82 -1.71 5.09 2.56
C TRP A 82 -0.36 4.42 2.39
N ASP A 83 -0.20 3.23 3.00
CA ASP A 83 0.79 2.27 2.52
C ASP A 83 0.11 1.26 1.61
N ALA A 84 0.35 1.40 0.30
CA ALA A 84 -0.33 0.62 -0.72
C ALA A 84 0.30 -0.77 -0.97
N HIS A 85 1.23 -1.22 -0.12
CA HIS A 85 1.82 -2.55 -0.20
C HIS A 85 2.41 -3.00 1.15
N VAL A 86 1.64 -3.78 1.90
CA VAL A 86 2.07 -4.34 3.17
C VAL A 86 1.75 -5.83 3.24
N HIS A 87 2.37 -6.54 4.21
CA HIS A 87 2.14 -7.95 4.50
C HIS A 87 1.96 -8.17 6.01
N LEU A 88 0.73 -8.11 6.50
CA LEU A 88 0.40 -8.20 7.93
C LEU A 88 0.70 -9.58 8.56
N THR A 89 0.95 -10.60 7.75
CA THR A 89 1.14 -11.98 8.21
C THR A 89 2.48 -12.58 7.83
N PHE A 90 3.40 -11.76 7.28
CA PHE A 90 4.71 -12.24 6.81
C PHE A 90 5.62 -12.65 7.98
N ILE A 91 5.63 -11.88 9.06
CA ILE A 91 6.35 -12.18 10.30
C ILE A 91 5.30 -12.47 11.39
N PRO A 92 5.08 -13.75 11.74
CA PRO A 92 4.03 -14.13 12.68
C PRO A 92 4.19 -13.54 14.10
N GLU A 93 5.42 -13.19 14.49
CA GLU A 93 5.73 -12.60 15.79
C GLU A 93 5.29 -11.14 15.91
N ILE A 94 5.00 -10.45 14.80
CA ILE A 94 4.42 -9.11 14.82
C ILE A 94 2.91 -9.26 14.74
N ASP A 95 2.22 -9.02 15.84
CA ASP A 95 0.76 -9.10 15.86
C ASP A 95 0.11 -7.89 15.14
N HIS A 96 -1.15 -8.06 14.75
CA HIS A 96 -1.89 -7.03 14.02
C HIS A 96 -2.07 -5.72 14.81
N LYS A 97 -2.13 -5.78 16.15
CA LYS A 97 -2.23 -4.57 16.98
C LYS A 97 -0.94 -3.75 16.88
N THR A 98 0.22 -4.39 16.96
CA THR A 98 1.52 -3.75 16.77
C THR A 98 1.62 -3.09 15.39
N TYR A 99 1.18 -3.78 14.33
CA TYR A 99 1.12 -3.17 12.99
C TYR A 99 0.24 -1.93 12.96
N TYR A 100 -0.97 -2.01 13.50
CA TYR A 100 -1.95 -0.92 13.43
C TYR A 100 -1.53 0.31 14.24
N ASP A 101 -1.01 0.09 15.45
CA ASP A 101 -0.46 1.16 16.28
C ASP A 101 0.69 1.88 15.52
N LEU A 102 1.62 1.12 14.92
CA LEU A 102 2.73 1.69 14.17
C LEU A 102 2.29 2.43 12.91
N PHE A 103 1.29 1.93 12.17
CA PHE A 103 0.76 2.64 11.02
C PHE A 103 0.10 3.96 11.43
N LEU A 104 -0.82 3.93 12.39
CA LEU A 104 -1.52 5.13 12.84
C LEU A 104 -0.57 6.15 13.48
N ASP A 105 0.39 5.72 14.29
CA ASP A 105 1.42 6.58 14.89
C ASP A 105 2.29 7.30 13.85
N ASN A 106 2.40 6.75 12.64
CA ASN A 106 3.11 7.36 11.51
C ASN A 106 2.15 8.02 10.49
N GLY A 107 0.90 8.29 10.86
CA GLY A 107 -0.06 8.99 10.01
C GLY A 107 -0.64 8.16 8.87
N ILE A 108 -0.42 6.84 8.87
CA ILE A 108 -0.94 5.92 7.85
C ILE A 108 -2.32 5.45 8.29
N THR A 109 -3.36 6.07 7.71
CA THR A 109 -4.75 5.80 8.06
C THR A 109 -5.40 4.73 7.18
N SER A 110 -4.72 4.31 6.12
CA SER A 110 -5.17 3.25 5.22
C SER A 110 -4.01 2.38 4.78
N ILE A 111 -4.23 1.08 4.68
CA ILE A 111 -3.23 0.11 4.22
C ILE A 111 -3.82 -0.87 3.21
N ARG A 112 -2.97 -1.36 2.31
CA ARG A 112 -3.32 -2.41 1.35
C ARG A 112 -2.47 -3.64 1.59
N ASP A 113 -3.05 -4.67 2.25
CA ASP A 113 -2.41 -5.99 2.39
C ASP A 113 -2.44 -6.73 1.05
N THR A 114 -1.26 -7.10 0.57
CA THR A 114 -1.08 -7.64 -0.77
C THR A 114 -0.74 -9.13 -0.79
N GLY A 115 -1.02 -9.83 0.29
CA GLY A 115 -0.85 -11.28 0.31
C GLY A 115 -0.82 -11.90 1.69
N ALA A 116 -1.93 -12.54 2.05
CA ALA A 116 -2.08 -13.33 3.24
C ALA A 116 -3.12 -14.42 3.02
N THR A 117 -2.93 -15.63 3.58
CA THR A 117 -4.04 -16.60 3.61
C THR A 117 -5.17 -16.04 4.48
N MET A 118 -6.43 -16.27 4.08
CA MET A 118 -7.57 -15.73 4.83
C MET A 118 -7.60 -16.23 6.28
N GLU A 119 -7.14 -17.47 6.52
CA GLU A 119 -7.03 -18.01 7.88
C GLU A 119 -6.16 -17.11 8.79
N LYS A 120 -5.00 -16.65 8.29
CA LYS A 120 -4.08 -15.80 9.04
C LYS A 120 -4.53 -14.35 9.12
N LEU A 121 -5.27 -13.88 8.11
CA LEU A 121 -5.71 -12.48 8.03
C LEU A 121 -6.98 -12.19 8.86
N ARG A 122 -7.89 -13.17 9.03
CA ARG A 122 -9.15 -12.97 9.76
C ARG A 122 -9.01 -12.34 11.15
N PRO A 123 -8.03 -12.70 12.01
CA PRO A 123 -7.88 -12.03 13.30
C PRO A 123 -7.64 -10.52 13.18
N ALA A 124 -6.85 -10.09 12.17
CA ALA A 124 -6.59 -8.68 11.90
C ALA A 124 -7.87 -7.95 11.42
N LEU A 125 -8.62 -8.57 10.50
CA LEU A 125 -9.90 -8.04 10.01
C LEU A 125 -10.93 -7.89 11.13
N GLU A 126 -11.05 -8.91 11.98
CA GLU A 126 -11.99 -8.90 13.10
C GLU A 126 -11.62 -7.84 14.15
N TYR A 127 -10.32 -7.72 14.48
CA TYR A 127 -9.87 -6.66 15.38
C TYR A 127 -10.18 -5.27 14.83
N ALA A 128 -9.90 -5.01 13.55
CA ALA A 128 -10.18 -3.73 12.89
C ALA A 128 -11.69 -3.42 12.87
N ARG A 129 -12.53 -4.44 12.69
CA ARG A 129 -14.01 -4.31 12.71
C ARG A 129 -14.53 -3.95 14.10
N LEU A 130 -13.95 -4.56 15.16
CA LEU A 130 -14.37 -4.35 16.56
C LEU A 130 -13.78 -3.08 17.17
N ASN A 131 -12.64 -2.60 16.66
CA ASN A 131 -11.90 -1.45 17.18
C ASN A 131 -11.58 -0.48 16.02
N PRO A 132 -12.58 0.15 15.41
CA PRO A 132 -12.38 0.96 14.21
C PRO A 132 -11.48 2.18 14.45
N ASP A 133 -11.45 2.72 15.66
CA ASP A 133 -10.59 3.83 16.13
C ASP A 133 -9.12 3.45 16.33
N LYS A 134 -8.81 2.13 16.42
CA LYS A 134 -7.47 1.58 16.70
C LYS A 134 -6.85 0.86 15.51
N ALA A 135 -7.44 0.98 14.35
CA ALA A 135 -6.95 0.32 13.15
C ALA A 135 -7.06 1.24 11.94
N PRO A 136 -6.09 1.23 11.01
CA PRO A 136 -6.25 1.88 9.72
C PRO A 136 -7.41 1.24 8.94
N ARG A 137 -7.81 1.87 7.83
CA ARG A 137 -8.71 1.24 6.85
C ARG A 137 -7.92 0.14 6.15
N LEU A 138 -8.47 -1.06 6.13
CA LEU A 138 -7.78 -2.23 5.59
C LEU A 138 -8.42 -2.66 4.26
N PHE A 139 -7.61 -2.59 3.20
CA PHE A 139 -7.90 -3.14 1.87
C PHE A 139 -7.01 -4.35 1.67
N PHE A 140 -7.54 -5.46 1.14
CA PHE A 140 -6.76 -6.69 1.03
C PHE A 140 -7.14 -7.52 -0.18
N SER A 141 -6.20 -8.34 -0.65
CA SER A 141 -6.41 -9.30 -1.74
C SER A 141 -6.79 -10.70 -1.26
N GLY A 142 -6.51 -11.01 0.01
CA GLY A 142 -6.37 -12.39 0.44
C GLY A 142 -5.06 -12.99 -0.08
N PRO A 143 -5.01 -14.31 -0.35
CA PRO A 143 -3.77 -14.99 -0.76
C PRO A 143 -3.28 -14.54 -2.13
N LEU A 144 -1.96 -14.64 -2.32
CA LEU A 144 -1.36 -14.57 -3.64
C LEU A 144 -1.94 -15.68 -4.51
N ILE A 145 -2.45 -15.35 -5.69
CA ILE A 145 -2.91 -16.33 -6.67
C ILE A 145 -1.71 -16.69 -7.56
N ASP A 146 -1.20 -17.90 -7.42
CA ASP A 146 0.01 -18.39 -8.09
C ASP A 146 -0.25 -19.70 -8.84
N GLY A 147 0.71 -20.17 -9.62
CA GLY A 147 0.66 -21.51 -10.22
C GLY A 147 0.77 -22.61 -9.16
N ILE A 148 0.53 -23.87 -9.57
CA ILE A 148 0.60 -25.02 -8.64
C ILE A 148 1.97 -25.12 -7.94
N ASP A 149 3.05 -24.84 -8.67
CA ASP A 149 4.40 -24.76 -8.11
C ASP A 149 4.66 -23.37 -7.48
N ARG A 150 3.84 -23.03 -6.49
CA ARG A 150 3.83 -21.69 -5.82
C ARG A 150 5.19 -21.31 -5.25
N VAL A 151 5.46 -20.01 -5.26
CA VAL A 151 6.65 -19.45 -4.60
C VAL A 151 6.48 -19.46 -3.07
N TYR A 152 5.37 -18.93 -2.55
CA TYR A 152 5.10 -18.78 -1.11
C TYR A 152 4.18 -19.91 -0.59
N LYS A 153 4.75 -21.10 -0.37
CA LYS A 153 4.01 -22.29 0.08
C LYS A 153 4.30 -22.73 1.52
N GLY A 154 5.11 -21.96 2.27
CA GLY A 154 5.40 -22.23 3.68
C GLY A 154 6.40 -23.35 3.95
N MET A 155 7.12 -23.84 2.94
CA MET A 155 8.04 -24.98 3.08
C MET A 155 9.52 -24.58 3.15
N GLU A 156 9.84 -23.32 2.90
CA GLU A 156 11.21 -22.81 2.82
C GLU A 156 11.38 -21.59 3.73
N ALA A 157 12.55 -21.45 4.34
CA ALA A 157 12.89 -20.28 5.16
C ALA A 157 12.80 -19.00 4.30
N GLY A 158 12.18 -17.95 4.83
CA GLY A 158 11.94 -16.69 4.11
C GLY A 158 10.76 -16.71 3.12
N PHE A 159 10.09 -17.86 2.96
CA PHE A 159 8.90 -18.01 2.10
C PHE A 159 7.71 -18.58 2.89
N PRO A 160 7.08 -17.78 3.78
CA PRO A 160 5.91 -18.22 4.54
C PRO A 160 4.75 -18.59 3.63
N GLU A 161 3.74 -19.27 4.14
CA GLU A 161 2.54 -19.57 3.37
C GLU A 161 1.66 -18.33 3.23
N LEU A 162 1.64 -17.79 2.00
CA LEU A 162 0.87 -16.60 1.62
C LEU A 162 0.01 -16.82 0.38
N SER A 163 0.11 -17.98 -0.29
CA SER A 163 -0.43 -18.17 -1.63
C SER A 163 -1.36 -19.38 -1.74
N ILE A 164 -2.22 -19.33 -2.75
CA ILE A 164 -2.95 -20.48 -3.29
C ILE A 164 -2.42 -20.81 -4.69
N GLY A 165 -2.41 -22.10 -5.05
CA GLY A 165 -2.00 -22.56 -6.38
C GLY A 165 -3.22 -22.88 -7.24
N ILE A 166 -3.22 -22.37 -8.49
CA ILE A 166 -4.26 -22.65 -9.49
C ILE A 166 -3.66 -23.08 -10.81
N ASP A 167 -4.42 -23.86 -11.57
CA ASP A 167 -4.13 -24.30 -12.94
C ASP A 167 -5.37 -24.17 -13.83
N GLU A 168 -5.29 -24.72 -15.05
CA GLU A 168 -6.36 -24.67 -16.04
C GLU A 168 -7.62 -25.47 -15.61
N ASN A 169 -7.47 -26.43 -14.66
CA ASN A 169 -8.55 -27.28 -14.16
C ASN A 169 -9.20 -26.72 -12.89
N SER A 170 -8.63 -25.66 -12.32
CA SER A 170 -9.10 -25.04 -11.09
C SER A 170 -10.41 -24.27 -11.33
N ASP A 171 -11.31 -24.30 -10.35
CA ASP A 171 -12.51 -23.45 -10.32
C ASP A 171 -12.12 -22.01 -9.93
N ILE A 172 -11.53 -21.29 -10.90
CA ILE A 172 -11.04 -19.91 -10.67
C ILE A 172 -12.19 -19.00 -10.29
N GLU A 173 -13.39 -19.19 -10.85
CA GLU A 173 -14.54 -18.35 -10.54
C GLU A 173 -15.01 -18.55 -9.10
N GLY A 174 -15.14 -19.78 -8.63
CA GLY A 174 -15.50 -20.10 -7.25
C GLY A 174 -14.45 -19.58 -6.24
N ILE A 175 -13.15 -19.63 -6.60
CA ILE A 175 -12.07 -19.07 -5.77
C ILE A 175 -12.23 -17.53 -5.66
N VAL A 176 -12.42 -16.82 -6.77
CA VAL A 176 -12.58 -15.38 -6.79
C VAL A 176 -13.85 -14.96 -6.02
N ASP A 177 -14.98 -15.65 -6.23
CA ASP A 177 -16.21 -15.38 -5.51
C ASP A 177 -16.08 -15.60 -4.00
N GLY A 178 -15.36 -16.64 -3.60
CA GLY A 178 -15.04 -16.89 -2.20
C GLY A 178 -14.24 -15.75 -1.56
N LEU A 179 -13.19 -15.26 -2.24
CA LEU A 179 -12.39 -14.13 -1.77
C LEU A 179 -13.21 -12.84 -1.65
N VAL A 180 -14.05 -12.54 -2.65
CA VAL A 180 -14.94 -11.38 -2.62
C VAL A 180 -15.96 -11.50 -1.48
N ALA A 181 -16.53 -12.67 -1.25
CA ALA A 181 -17.45 -12.91 -0.15
C ALA A 181 -16.79 -12.70 1.24
N GLU A 182 -15.47 -12.93 1.35
CA GLU A 182 -14.70 -12.62 2.54
C GLU A 182 -14.23 -11.15 2.63
N GLY A 183 -14.54 -10.33 1.61
CA GLY A 183 -14.26 -8.88 1.60
C GLY A 183 -13.01 -8.46 0.84
N ALA A 184 -12.37 -9.34 0.05
CA ALA A 184 -11.26 -8.95 -0.80
C ALA A 184 -11.70 -7.86 -1.80
N THR A 185 -10.91 -6.79 -1.90
CA THR A 185 -11.22 -5.60 -2.72
C THR A 185 -10.46 -5.55 -4.04
N PHE A 186 -9.51 -6.42 -4.22
CA PHE A 186 -8.72 -6.63 -5.43
C PHE A 186 -8.12 -8.04 -5.40
N LEU A 187 -7.46 -8.47 -6.49
CA LEU A 187 -6.77 -9.75 -6.57
C LEU A 187 -5.27 -9.54 -6.78
N LYS A 188 -4.46 -10.43 -6.18
CA LYS A 188 -3.00 -10.41 -6.29
C LYS A 188 -2.51 -11.59 -7.10
N SER A 189 -1.99 -11.35 -8.32
CA SER A 189 -1.31 -12.38 -9.13
C SER A 189 0.15 -12.58 -8.73
N TYR A 190 0.68 -13.78 -9.00
CA TYR A 190 2.06 -14.09 -8.74
C TYR A 190 2.75 -14.82 -9.91
N GLU A 191 4.08 -15.07 -9.79
CA GLU A 191 4.99 -15.29 -10.92
C GLU A 191 4.88 -16.65 -11.61
N MET A 192 4.35 -17.69 -10.93
CA MET A 192 4.32 -19.07 -11.47
C MET A 192 3.01 -19.42 -12.19
N LEU A 193 2.07 -18.49 -12.34
CA LEU A 193 0.87 -18.69 -13.14
C LEU A 193 1.23 -19.01 -14.59
N THR A 194 0.48 -19.96 -15.20
CA THR A 194 0.56 -20.15 -16.65
C THR A 194 -0.07 -18.96 -17.37
N ARG A 195 0.35 -18.73 -18.62
CA ARG A 195 -0.25 -17.68 -19.47
C ARG A 195 -1.77 -17.86 -19.58
N THR A 196 -2.24 -19.07 -19.82
CA THR A 196 -3.67 -19.38 -19.99
C THR A 196 -4.47 -19.09 -18.72
N THR A 197 -3.99 -19.57 -17.58
CA THR A 197 -4.64 -19.36 -16.28
C THR A 197 -4.67 -17.88 -15.90
N TYR A 198 -3.58 -17.15 -16.17
CA TYR A 198 -3.52 -15.72 -15.89
C TYR A 198 -4.49 -14.90 -16.73
N LEU A 199 -4.56 -15.15 -18.03
CA LEU A 199 -5.52 -14.46 -18.91
C LEU A 199 -6.97 -14.73 -18.51
N LYS A 200 -7.30 -15.97 -18.10
CA LYS A 200 -8.62 -16.32 -17.56
C LYS A 200 -8.91 -15.57 -16.25
N LEU A 201 -7.92 -15.43 -15.37
CA LEU A 201 -8.05 -14.65 -14.13
C LEU A 201 -8.32 -13.17 -14.42
N LEU A 202 -7.57 -12.55 -15.35
CA LEU A 202 -7.77 -11.17 -15.77
C LEU A 202 -9.17 -10.93 -16.34
N GLU A 203 -9.60 -11.79 -17.27
CA GLU A 203 -10.93 -11.72 -17.88
C GLU A 203 -12.03 -11.78 -16.82
N LEU A 204 -11.94 -12.75 -15.91
CA LEU A 204 -12.92 -12.94 -14.85
C LEU A 204 -12.96 -11.74 -13.89
N ALA A 205 -11.81 -11.27 -13.44
CA ALA A 205 -11.71 -10.11 -12.55
C ALA A 205 -12.30 -8.86 -13.19
N ASN A 206 -11.97 -8.60 -14.47
CA ASN A 206 -12.53 -7.47 -15.22
C ASN A 206 -14.06 -7.54 -15.34
N ARG A 207 -14.63 -8.73 -15.59
CA ARG A 207 -16.09 -8.90 -15.61
C ARG A 207 -16.75 -8.60 -14.25
N LYS A 208 -16.04 -8.86 -13.14
CA LYS A 208 -16.52 -8.60 -11.77
C LYS A 208 -16.17 -7.18 -11.28
N GLY A 209 -15.53 -6.34 -12.09
CA GLY A 209 -15.11 -4.98 -11.71
C GLY A 209 -13.94 -4.97 -10.70
N LEU A 210 -13.21 -6.08 -10.58
CA LEU A 210 -12.04 -6.19 -9.70
C LEU A 210 -10.76 -5.88 -10.46
N ARG A 211 -9.84 -5.17 -9.83
CA ARG A 211 -8.49 -5.02 -10.36
C ARG A 211 -7.62 -6.23 -9.99
N VAL A 212 -6.86 -6.75 -10.95
CA VAL A 212 -5.75 -7.66 -10.67
C VAL A 212 -4.48 -6.82 -10.65
N THR A 213 -3.73 -6.91 -9.58
CA THR A 213 -2.41 -6.28 -9.42
C THR A 213 -1.41 -7.31 -8.92
N GLY A 214 -0.13 -7.08 -9.08
CA GLY A 214 0.85 -8.02 -8.53
C GLY A 214 2.12 -8.13 -9.34
N HIS A 215 2.75 -9.30 -9.21
CA HIS A 215 3.84 -9.67 -10.10
C HIS A 215 3.25 -10.19 -11.41
N ILE A 216 3.86 -9.79 -12.51
CA ILE A 216 3.51 -10.32 -13.82
C ILE A 216 4.04 -11.76 -13.90
N PRO A 217 3.22 -12.74 -14.25
CA PRO A 217 3.70 -14.12 -14.40
C PRO A 217 4.87 -14.23 -15.38
N LEU A 218 5.83 -15.08 -15.05
CA LEU A 218 7.03 -15.30 -15.88
C LEU A 218 6.69 -15.84 -17.25
N SER A 219 5.49 -16.41 -17.42
CA SER A 219 5.00 -17.08 -18.64
C SER A 219 4.38 -16.15 -19.69
N ILE A 220 4.17 -14.83 -19.36
CA ILE A 220 3.44 -13.91 -20.24
C ILE A 220 4.28 -12.71 -20.65
N ASP A 221 3.94 -12.14 -21.81
CA ASP A 221 4.42 -10.83 -22.24
C ASP A 221 3.73 -9.69 -21.48
N LEU A 222 4.47 -8.65 -21.12
CA LEU A 222 3.90 -7.52 -20.38
C LEU A 222 2.83 -6.75 -21.17
N LEU A 223 3.05 -6.52 -22.48
CA LEU A 223 2.05 -5.85 -23.33
C LEU A 223 0.77 -6.68 -23.43
N GLU A 224 0.90 -7.99 -23.53
CA GLU A 224 -0.26 -8.89 -23.54
C GLU A 224 -1.05 -8.81 -22.23
N ALA A 225 -0.37 -8.77 -21.08
CA ALA A 225 -1.01 -8.60 -19.78
C ALA A 225 -1.72 -7.25 -19.66
N ILE A 226 -1.09 -6.17 -20.16
CA ILE A 226 -1.67 -4.81 -20.22
C ILE A 226 -2.93 -4.81 -21.07
N ASP A 227 -2.89 -5.39 -22.26
CA ASP A 227 -4.03 -5.45 -23.18
C ASP A 227 -5.18 -6.34 -22.66
N ALA A 228 -4.86 -7.37 -21.89
CA ALA A 228 -5.83 -8.22 -21.20
C ALA A 228 -6.48 -7.57 -19.97
N GLY A 229 -6.11 -6.33 -19.60
CA GLY A 229 -6.75 -5.59 -18.53
C GLY A 229 -6.06 -5.70 -17.17
N LEU A 230 -4.73 -5.83 -17.15
CA LEU A 230 -3.94 -5.69 -15.94
C LEU A 230 -4.24 -4.38 -15.22
N GLY A 231 -4.57 -4.42 -13.93
CA GLY A 231 -4.91 -3.24 -13.12
C GLY A 231 -3.73 -2.55 -12.46
N GLY A 232 -2.64 -3.29 -12.20
CA GLY A 232 -1.44 -2.72 -11.57
C GLY A 232 -0.26 -3.69 -11.49
N MET A 233 0.94 -3.13 -11.36
CA MET A 233 2.19 -3.87 -11.17
C MET A 233 2.81 -3.50 -9.82
N GLN A 234 3.57 -4.43 -9.26
CA GLN A 234 4.32 -4.23 -8.02
C GLN A 234 5.80 -4.52 -8.22
N HIS A 235 6.66 -3.79 -7.49
CA HIS A 235 8.13 -3.91 -7.55
C HIS A 235 8.70 -3.69 -8.96
N ILE A 236 7.95 -3.07 -9.89
CA ILE A 236 8.35 -2.91 -11.29
C ILE A 236 8.82 -4.23 -11.95
N ARG A 237 8.29 -5.37 -11.45
CA ARG A 237 8.69 -6.72 -11.89
C ARG A 237 8.40 -6.96 -13.36
N ASN A 238 9.38 -7.54 -14.07
CA ASN A 238 9.39 -7.81 -15.51
C ASN A 238 9.40 -6.57 -16.42
N LEU A 239 9.49 -5.36 -15.87
CA LEU A 239 9.67 -4.16 -16.69
C LEU A 239 11.09 -4.11 -17.26
N ASP A 240 12.09 -4.63 -16.51
CA ASP A 240 13.45 -4.86 -16.98
C ASP A 240 13.46 -5.67 -18.28
N LEU A 241 12.82 -6.84 -18.30
CA LEU A 241 12.72 -7.64 -19.51
C LEU A 241 11.92 -6.96 -20.63
N ALA A 242 10.80 -6.31 -20.29
CA ALA A 242 9.97 -5.66 -21.30
C ALA A 242 10.66 -4.49 -22.00
N CYS A 243 11.61 -3.83 -21.32
CA CYS A 243 12.41 -2.72 -21.85
C CYS A 243 13.71 -3.18 -22.55
N ALA A 244 14.01 -4.49 -22.63
CA ALA A 244 15.23 -4.99 -23.24
C ALA A 244 15.09 -5.14 -24.77
N MET A 245 16.13 -4.78 -25.54
CA MET A 245 16.19 -4.92 -26.99
C MET A 245 15.93 -6.37 -27.44
N ASP A 246 16.44 -7.33 -26.70
CA ASP A 246 16.33 -8.77 -26.94
C ASP A 246 15.24 -9.48 -26.11
N ALA A 247 14.24 -8.73 -25.64
CA ALA A 247 13.14 -9.23 -24.80
C ALA A 247 12.52 -10.54 -25.28
N ALA A 248 12.30 -10.68 -26.59
CA ALA A 248 11.73 -11.90 -27.17
C ALA A 248 12.67 -13.11 -27.05
N VAL A 249 13.98 -12.91 -27.17
CA VAL A 249 14.99 -13.98 -27.02
C VAL A 249 15.05 -14.42 -25.55
N ILE A 250 15.16 -13.47 -24.62
CA ILE A 250 15.21 -13.74 -23.18
C ILE A 250 13.93 -14.44 -22.72
N ARG A 251 12.76 -14.04 -23.25
CA ARG A 251 11.48 -14.70 -22.95
C ARG A 251 11.43 -16.14 -23.47
N ASN A 252 11.94 -16.42 -24.66
CA ASN A 252 12.03 -17.78 -25.17
C ASN A 252 12.93 -18.67 -24.31
N GLU A 253 14.06 -18.13 -23.81
CA GLU A 253 14.91 -18.83 -22.85
C GLU A 253 14.16 -19.12 -21.54
N ARG A 254 13.42 -18.13 -21.01
CA ARG A 254 12.57 -18.26 -19.82
C ARG A 254 11.52 -19.35 -19.99
N ASN A 255 10.83 -19.38 -21.12
CA ASN A 255 9.79 -20.37 -21.39
C ASN A 255 10.36 -21.81 -21.40
N LYS A 256 11.60 -22.01 -21.89
CA LYS A 256 12.29 -23.33 -21.82
C LYS A 256 12.59 -23.72 -20.37
N LEU A 257 12.93 -22.77 -19.50
CA LEU A 257 13.15 -23.03 -18.06
C LEU A 257 11.84 -23.39 -17.35
N LEU A 258 10.75 -22.68 -17.67
CA LEU A 258 9.43 -22.90 -17.07
C LEU A 258 8.83 -24.28 -17.39
N VAL A 259 9.09 -24.85 -18.59
CA VAL A 259 8.57 -26.14 -18.98
C VAL A 259 9.50 -27.31 -18.63
N ASN A 260 10.71 -27.07 -18.17
CA ASN A 260 11.68 -28.09 -17.81
C ASN A 260 11.38 -28.68 -16.42
N LYS A 261 10.60 -29.77 -16.40
CA LYS A 261 10.14 -30.43 -15.16
C LYS A 261 11.23 -31.19 -14.38
N ASP A 262 12.42 -31.35 -14.93
CA ASP A 262 13.51 -32.12 -14.31
C ASP A 262 14.38 -31.31 -13.37
N LYS A 263 14.02 -30.05 -13.11
CA LYS A 263 14.83 -29.09 -12.34
C LYS A 263 14.08 -28.44 -11.18
N LYS A 264 14.33 -27.17 -11.00
CA LYS A 264 13.78 -26.39 -9.88
C LYS A 264 12.32 -26.02 -10.13
N ALA A 265 11.56 -25.82 -9.05
CA ALA A 265 10.17 -25.36 -9.05
C ALA A 265 9.99 -24.23 -8.03
N GLY A 266 8.89 -23.51 -8.11
CA GLY A 266 8.52 -22.47 -7.13
C GLY A 266 9.60 -21.40 -6.94
N SER A 267 9.91 -21.10 -5.67
CA SER A 267 10.89 -20.08 -5.26
C SER A 267 12.28 -20.29 -5.90
N ALA A 268 12.77 -21.52 -5.95
CA ALA A 268 14.08 -21.84 -6.51
C ALA A 268 14.16 -21.59 -8.02
N LEU A 269 13.10 -21.95 -8.78
CA LEU A 269 13.03 -21.67 -10.22
C LEU A 269 12.91 -20.17 -10.49
N ARG A 270 12.04 -19.48 -9.75
CA ARG A 270 11.89 -18.02 -9.81
C ARG A 270 13.22 -17.31 -9.60
N SER A 271 13.93 -17.67 -8.53
CA SER A 271 15.23 -17.04 -8.20
C SER A 271 16.28 -17.31 -9.29
N GLU A 272 16.33 -18.51 -9.85
CA GLU A 272 17.22 -18.85 -10.97
C GLU A 272 16.93 -18.01 -12.21
N ILE A 273 15.66 -17.83 -12.57
CA ILE A 273 15.26 -17.03 -13.73
C ILE A 273 15.68 -15.57 -13.54
N HIS A 274 15.37 -14.99 -12.38
CA HIS A 274 15.72 -13.60 -12.11
C HIS A 274 17.24 -13.36 -12.09
N SER A 275 18.01 -14.23 -11.44
CA SER A 275 19.46 -14.10 -11.39
C SER A 275 20.14 -14.19 -12.77
N LYS A 276 19.59 -15.01 -13.67
CA LYS A 276 20.15 -15.19 -15.01
C LYS A 276 19.74 -14.10 -16.00
N GLN A 277 18.62 -13.44 -15.79
CA GLN A 277 17.99 -12.63 -16.83
C GLN A 277 17.91 -11.14 -16.52
N ARG A 278 17.75 -10.74 -15.23
CA ARG A 278 17.54 -9.36 -14.85
C ARG A 278 18.63 -8.42 -15.33
N TYR A 279 19.90 -8.71 -14.97
CA TYR A 279 21.02 -7.84 -15.32
C TYR A 279 21.27 -7.83 -16.80
N LYS A 280 21.15 -8.99 -17.47
CA LYS A 280 21.23 -9.07 -18.94
C LYS A 280 20.17 -8.19 -19.60
N ALA A 281 18.96 -8.16 -19.08
CA ALA A 281 17.87 -7.33 -19.59
C ALA A 281 18.16 -5.83 -19.37
N ILE A 282 18.68 -5.45 -18.20
CA ILE A 282 19.04 -4.08 -17.88
C ILE A 282 20.19 -3.59 -18.78
N ASP A 283 21.23 -4.40 -19.01
CA ASP A 283 22.36 -4.08 -19.88
C ASP A 283 21.91 -3.90 -21.34
N ASN A 284 20.88 -4.64 -21.78
CA ASN A 284 20.31 -4.54 -23.11
C ASN A 284 19.11 -3.58 -23.21
N TYR A 285 19.04 -2.58 -22.32
CA TYR A 285 17.96 -1.61 -22.30
C TYR A 285 17.81 -0.88 -23.64
N ASP A 286 16.58 -0.87 -24.18
CA ASP A 286 16.18 -0.12 -25.37
C ASP A 286 15.19 1.00 -25.01
N GLU A 287 15.60 2.24 -25.25
CA GLU A 287 14.82 3.43 -24.89
C GLU A 287 13.48 3.49 -25.64
N GLY A 288 13.49 3.17 -26.94
CA GLY A 288 12.28 3.21 -27.76
C GLY A 288 11.26 2.15 -27.36
N GLN A 289 11.71 0.92 -27.11
CA GLN A 289 10.86 -0.15 -26.62
C GLN A 289 10.31 0.17 -25.23
N CYS A 290 11.15 0.67 -24.32
CA CYS A 290 10.73 1.04 -22.99
C CYS A 290 9.70 2.18 -23.01
N ALA A 291 9.90 3.21 -23.84
CA ALA A 291 8.95 4.29 -24.02
C ALA A 291 7.59 3.77 -24.52
N ALA A 292 7.56 2.81 -25.43
CA ALA A 292 6.31 2.19 -25.91
C ALA A 292 5.56 1.45 -24.79
N ILE A 293 6.29 0.71 -23.94
CA ILE A 293 5.74 0.03 -22.76
C ILE A 293 5.17 1.03 -21.77
N ILE A 294 5.94 2.06 -21.41
CA ILE A 294 5.51 3.11 -20.45
C ILE A 294 4.25 3.83 -20.96
N GLN A 295 4.20 4.15 -22.25
CA GLN A 295 3.00 4.73 -22.87
C GLN A 295 1.80 3.77 -22.81
N ALA A 296 1.99 2.47 -22.97
CA ALA A 296 0.92 1.48 -22.83
C ALA A 296 0.39 1.45 -21.40
N LEU A 297 1.27 1.45 -20.40
CA LEU A 297 0.92 1.52 -18.98
C LEU A 297 0.08 2.79 -18.67
N ALA A 298 0.52 3.95 -19.17
CA ALA A 298 -0.19 5.22 -18.99
C ALA A 298 -1.58 5.19 -19.64
N ARG A 299 -1.67 4.81 -20.93
CA ARG A 299 -2.95 4.78 -21.68
C ARG A 299 -3.98 3.82 -21.07
N LYS A 300 -3.53 2.71 -20.52
CA LYS A 300 -4.39 1.66 -19.93
C LYS A 300 -4.63 1.87 -18.43
N ASN A 301 -4.11 2.94 -17.83
CA ASN A 301 -4.21 3.24 -16.41
C ASN A 301 -3.74 2.06 -15.53
N VAL A 302 -2.59 1.46 -15.86
CA VAL A 302 -1.96 0.40 -15.08
C VAL A 302 -1.15 1.02 -13.94
N PHE A 303 -1.62 0.92 -12.73
CA PHE A 303 -0.98 1.51 -11.56
C PHE A 303 0.36 0.82 -11.22
N GLN A 304 1.34 1.58 -10.76
CA GLN A 304 2.64 1.06 -10.35
C GLN A 304 2.84 1.26 -8.85
N THR A 305 3.20 0.19 -8.14
CA THR A 305 3.64 0.27 -6.75
C THR A 305 5.10 -0.16 -6.72
N PRO A 306 6.06 0.77 -6.87
CA PRO A 306 7.46 0.45 -7.12
C PRO A 306 8.15 -0.21 -5.92
N THR A 307 7.77 0.15 -4.70
CA THR A 307 8.41 -0.31 -3.46
C THR A 307 9.92 -0.10 -3.51
N LEU A 308 10.34 1.14 -3.75
CA LEU A 308 11.75 1.49 -3.85
C LEU A 308 12.53 1.14 -2.57
N THR A 309 11.88 1.18 -1.41
CA THR A 309 12.42 0.72 -0.14
C THR A 309 12.98 -0.70 -0.21
N ILE A 310 12.28 -1.64 -0.87
CA ILE A 310 12.76 -3.02 -1.02
C ILE A 310 13.65 -3.18 -2.25
N ASN A 311 13.39 -2.44 -3.33
CA ASN A 311 14.17 -2.55 -4.55
C ASN A 311 15.58 -1.95 -4.42
N THR A 312 15.77 -0.96 -3.54
CA THR A 312 17.06 -0.32 -3.29
C THR A 312 17.73 -0.79 -1.99
N TYR A 313 17.11 -1.71 -1.28
CA TYR A 313 17.56 -2.20 0.01
C TYR A 313 18.99 -2.78 -0.04
N GLY A 314 19.38 -3.44 -1.12
CA GLY A 314 20.70 -4.08 -1.28
C GLY A 314 21.86 -3.07 -1.44
N SER A 315 21.62 -1.93 -2.07
CA SER A 315 22.60 -0.88 -2.31
C SER A 315 22.52 0.26 -1.28
N LYS A 316 21.32 0.76 -0.99
CA LYS A 316 21.11 1.86 -0.03
C LYS A 316 21.32 1.41 1.42
N ARG A 317 21.03 0.15 1.75
CA ARG A 317 21.36 -0.51 3.03
C ARG A 317 20.93 0.31 4.25
N PHE A 318 19.76 0.96 4.18
CA PHE A 318 19.25 1.80 5.28
C PHE A 318 19.12 1.02 6.60
N PHE A 319 18.96 -0.31 6.56
CA PHE A 319 19.01 -1.17 7.74
C PHE A 319 20.34 -1.11 8.51
N ALA A 320 21.42 -0.63 7.88
CA ALA A 320 22.72 -0.41 8.51
C ALA A 320 22.81 0.96 9.22
N ASP A 321 21.86 1.87 8.98
CA ASP A 321 21.81 3.18 9.64
C ASP A 321 21.32 3.01 11.09
N PRO A 322 22.10 3.49 12.10
CA PRO A 322 21.66 3.46 13.50
C PRO A 322 20.32 4.14 13.74
N ALA A 323 20.01 5.23 13.01
CA ALA A 323 18.73 5.91 13.14
C ALA A 323 17.57 5.04 12.65
N TRP A 324 17.76 4.25 11.60
CA TRP A 324 16.79 3.27 11.15
C TRP A 324 16.64 2.12 12.16
N GLN A 325 17.77 1.58 12.64
CA GLN A 325 17.76 0.51 13.63
C GLN A 325 17.03 0.90 14.93
N ASP A 326 17.06 2.19 15.31
CA ASP A 326 16.31 2.69 16.49
C ASP A 326 14.80 2.46 16.36
N THR A 327 14.28 2.34 15.14
CA THR A 327 12.85 2.03 14.92
C THR A 327 12.49 0.60 15.36
N TYR A 328 13.45 -0.32 15.42
CA TYR A 328 13.20 -1.71 15.82
C TYR A 328 12.72 -1.84 17.27
N LYS A 329 12.99 -0.86 18.14
CA LYS A 329 12.53 -0.83 19.53
C LYS A 329 10.99 -0.89 19.68
N TYR A 330 10.24 -0.59 18.61
CA TYR A 330 8.78 -0.63 18.58
C TYR A 330 8.23 -2.00 18.17
N LEU A 331 9.10 -2.94 17.78
CA LEU A 331 8.73 -4.30 17.40
C LEU A 331 8.78 -5.25 18.62
N PRO A 332 8.13 -6.42 18.56
CA PRO A 332 8.26 -7.44 19.61
C PRO A 332 9.72 -7.84 19.83
N ASP A 333 10.11 -8.09 21.08
CA ASP A 333 11.48 -8.38 21.51
C ASP A 333 12.21 -9.44 20.66
N ALA A 334 11.49 -10.47 20.22
CA ALA A 334 12.07 -11.54 19.41
C ALA A 334 12.49 -11.02 18.01
N VAL A 335 11.62 -10.21 17.38
CA VAL A 335 11.86 -9.60 16.08
C VAL A 335 12.98 -8.56 16.18
N GLN A 336 12.90 -7.72 17.20
CA GLN A 336 13.92 -6.70 17.49
C GLN A 336 15.30 -7.31 17.55
N ARG A 337 15.51 -8.37 18.40
CA ARG A 337 16.80 -9.05 18.53
C ARG A 337 17.26 -9.69 17.22
N ALA A 338 16.35 -10.33 16.49
CA ALA A 338 16.67 -10.97 15.22
C ALA A 338 17.11 -9.94 14.15
N TRP A 339 16.38 -8.82 14.05
CA TRP A 339 16.68 -7.78 13.07
C TRP A 339 17.99 -7.05 13.40
N TYR A 340 18.27 -6.73 14.67
CA TYR A 340 19.56 -6.16 15.07
C TYR A 340 20.72 -7.08 14.71
N ALA A 341 20.62 -8.37 15.06
CA ALA A 341 21.69 -9.34 14.80
C ALA A 341 21.98 -9.46 13.29
N GLU A 342 20.93 -9.57 12.48
CA GLU A 342 21.10 -9.71 11.02
C GLU A 342 21.55 -8.40 10.36
N SER A 343 21.04 -7.25 10.80
CA SER A 343 21.50 -5.93 10.33
C SER A 343 22.99 -5.71 10.59
N ILE A 344 23.50 -6.08 11.76
CA ILE A 344 24.92 -6.01 12.09
C ILE A 344 25.75 -6.93 11.17
N LYS A 345 25.30 -8.16 10.98
CA LYS A 345 25.95 -9.13 10.08
C LYS A 345 26.03 -8.60 8.66
N LEU A 346 24.88 -8.20 8.09
CA LEU A 346 24.80 -7.67 6.73
C LEU A 346 25.58 -6.36 6.56
N SER A 347 25.65 -5.51 7.59
CA SER A 347 26.45 -4.28 7.54
C SER A 347 27.94 -4.53 7.38
N GLY A 348 28.44 -5.69 7.83
CA GLY A 348 29.83 -6.13 7.63
C GLY A 348 30.12 -6.70 6.25
N GLU A 349 29.12 -6.99 5.45
CA GLU A 349 29.27 -7.54 4.10
C GLU A 349 29.47 -6.42 3.07
N SER A 350 30.20 -6.70 1.98
CA SER A 350 30.33 -5.77 0.86
C SER A 350 29.01 -5.65 0.10
N THR A 351 28.72 -4.46 -0.43
CA THR A 351 27.59 -4.28 -1.35
C THR A 351 27.82 -5.05 -2.63
N ASP A 352 26.82 -5.82 -3.05
CA ASP A 352 26.83 -6.52 -4.33
C ASP A 352 26.77 -5.51 -5.48
N PRO A 353 27.73 -5.50 -6.43
CA PRO A 353 27.67 -4.64 -7.60
C PRO A 353 26.38 -4.76 -8.41
N GLU A 354 25.80 -5.94 -8.48
CA GLU A 354 24.52 -6.16 -9.16
C GLU A 354 23.37 -5.45 -8.45
N ALA A 355 23.39 -5.35 -7.12
CA ALA A 355 22.39 -4.59 -6.37
C ALA A 355 22.42 -3.09 -6.76
N ILE A 356 23.61 -2.52 -6.98
CA ILE A 356 23.76 -1.12 -7.42
C ILE A 356 23.12 -0.91 -8.81
N ILE A 357 23.39 -1.82 -9.75
CA ILE A 357 22.83 -1.76 -11.11
C ILE A 357 21.28 -1.78 -11.06
N PHE A 358 20.71 -2.66 -10.24
CA PHE A 358 19.25 -2.77 -10.10
C PHE A 358 18.64 -1.57 -9.38
N ASP A 359 19.32 -1.00 -8.38
CA ASP A 359 18.91 0.21 -7.68
C ASP A 359 18.84 1.40 -8.66
N ASP A 360 19.94 1.70 -9.34
CA ASP A 360 20.02 2.81 -10.31
C ASP A 360 18.97 2.65 -11.41
N TRP A 361 18.79 1.43 -11.91
CA TRP A 361 17.74 1.14 -12.90
C TRP A 361 16.35 1.39 -12.32
N SER A 362 16.08 0.95 -11.10
CA SER A 362 14.78 1.10 -10.44
C SER A 362 14.44 2.58 -10.24
N MET A 363 15.39 3.37 -9.74
CA MET A 363 15.23 4.82 -9.55
C MET A 363 14.95 5.53 -10.88
N ARG A 364 15.73 5.22 -11.92
CA ARG A 364 15.55 5.78 -13.26
C ARG A 364 14.18 5.45 -13.85
N ILE A 365 13.76 4.19 -13.78
CA ILE A 365 12.48 3.76 -14.35
C ILE A 365 11.30 4.42 -13.64
N VAL A 366 11.31 4.55 -12.34
CA VAL A 366 10.24 5.23 -11.58
C VAL A 366 10.14 6.70 -11.99
N GLY A 367 11.27 7.39 -12.16
CA GLY A 367 11.27 8.75 -12.71
C GLY A 367 10.66 8.83 -14.12
N LEU A 368 10.99 7.89 -15.01
CA LEU A 368 10.41 7.83 -16.36
C LEU A 368 8.89 7.52 -16.33
N LEU A 369 8.43 6.64 -15.45
CA LEU A 369 7.01 6.35 -15.25
C LEU A 369 6.26 7.62 -14.85
N ASN A 370 6.78 8.37 -13.86
CA ASN A 370 6.18 9.64 -13.41
C ASN A 370 6.14 10.69 -14.53
N GLN A 371 7.24 10.92 -15.23
CA GLN A 371 7.33 11.87 -16.35
C GLN A 371 6.33 11.58 -17.48
N ASN A 372 5.92 10.33 -17.62
CA ASN A 372 4.94 9.89 -18.62
C ASN A 372 3.52 9.71 -18.05
N ASN A 373 3.24 10.27 -16.87
CA ASN A 373 1.94 10.25 -16.21
C ASN A 373 1.40 8.84 -15.90
N VAL A 374 2.28 7.86 -15.71
CA VAL A 374 1.89 6.56 -15.16
C VAL A 374 1.55 6.75 -13.68
N LYS A 375 0.42 6.22 -13.24
CA LYS A 375 -0.07 6.38 -11.88
C LYS A 375 0.78 5.57 -10.90
N ILE A 376 1.38 6.25 -9.92
CA ILE A 376 2.23 5.65 -8.89
C ILE A 376 1.48 5.60 -7.57
N LEU A 377 1.58 4.47 -6.86
CA LEU A 377 1.13 4.25 -5.50
C LEU A 377 2.37 4.09 -4.61
N ALA A 378 2.45 4.86 -3.53
CA ALA A 378 3.46 4.64 -2.50
C ALA A 378 3.12 3.36 -1.73
N GLY A 379 4.06 2.46 -1.61
CA GLY A 379 3.93 1.19 -0.88
C GLY A 379 5.29 0.60 -0.61
N THR A 380 5.44 -0.14 0.49
CA THR A 380 6.76 -0.41 1.07
C THR A 380 7.21 -1.86 1.01
N ASP A 381 6.28 -2.81 0.96
CA ASP A 381 6.53 -4.24 1.17
C ASP A 381 6.90 -4.60 2.63
N THR A 382 6.59 -3.68 3.59
CA THR A 382 6.84 -3.94 5.02
C THR A 382 6.10 -5.21 5.49
N PRO A 383 6.72 -6.05 6.34
CA PRO A 383 7.97 -5.92 7.09
C PRO A 383 9.19 -6.58 6.41
N ILE A 384 9.11 -6.89 5.11
CA ILE A 384 10.19 -7.57 4.37
C ILE A 384 11.42 -6.64 4.34
N GLY A 385 12.63 -7.19 4.42
CA GLY A 385 13.87 -6.41 4.31
C GLY A 385 14.16 -5.48 5.49
N TYR A 386 13.73 -5.82 6.70
CA TYR A 386 13.90 -4.99 7.92
C TYR A 386 13.18 -3.64 7.83
N LEU A 387 12.07 -3.60 7.06
CA LEU A 387 11.23 -2.43 6.91
C LEU A 387 10.25 -2.33 8.07
N THR A 388 10.52 -1.43 9.01
CA THR A 388 9.65 -1.20 10.17
C THR A 388 8.31 -0.61 9.71
N PRO A 389 7.17 -1.24 10.05
CA PRO A 389 5.86 -0.72 9.69
C PRO A 389 5.68 0.74 10.08
N GLY A 390 5.05 1.51 9.23
CA GLY A 390 4.87 2.94 9.44
C GLY A 390 6.05 3.78 8.97
N PHE A 391 7.22 3.58 9.56
CA PHE A 391 8.44 4.31 9.22
C PHE A 391 8.87 4.11 7.76
N SER A 392 8.67 2.90 7.25
CA SER A 392 9.04 2.55 5.88
C SER A 392 8.30 3.35 4.81
N LEU A 393 7.07 3.81 5.06
CA LEU A 393 6.36 4.64 4.08
C LEU A 393 7.03 6.02 3.90
N HIS A 394 7.47 6.63 4.98
CA HIS A 394 8.18 7.90 4.88
C HIS A 394 9.50 7.74 4.10
N LYS A 395 10.19 6.60 4.29
CA LYS A 395 11.39 6.27 3.49
C LYS A 395 11.03 6.05 2.01
N GLU A 396 9.91 5.41 1.70
CA GLU A 396 9.42 5.28 0.32
C GLU A 396 9.15 6.64 -0.32
N LEU A 397 8.53 7.58 0.43
CA LEU A 397 8.29 8.94 -0.06
C LEU A 397 9.60 9.69 -0.37
N GLU A 398 10.62 9.55 0.47
CA GLU A 398 11.96 10.10 0.22
C GLU A 398 12.55 9.52 -1.08
N LEU A 399 12.49 8.20 -1.26
CA LEU A 399 13.02 7.52 -2.45
C LEU A 399 12.23 7.89 -3.72
N LEU A 400 10.92 8.06 -3.63
CA LEU A 400 10.12 8.55 -4.76
C LEU A 400 10.56 9.95 -5.19
N VAL A 401 10.85 10.85 -4.23
CA VAL A 401 11.38 12.19 -4.55
C VAL A 401 12.79 12.10 -5.13
N GLU A 402 13.66 11.25 -4.58
CA GLU A 402 14.99 11.00 -5.13
C GLU A 402 14.91 10.41 -6.56
N ALA A 403 13.91 9.60 -6.86
CA ALA A 403 13.66 9.08 -8.21
C ALA A 403 13.12 10.12 -9.20
N GLY A 404 12.81 11.34 -8.75
CA GLY A 404 12.41 12.47 -9.60
C GLY A 404 10.96 12.89 -9.49
N LEU A 405 10.18 12.38 -8.54
CA LEU A 405 8.88 12.95 -8.21
C LEU A 405 9.07 14.26 -7.43
N SER A 406 8.19 15.22 -7.63
CA SER A 406 8.10 16.35 -6.70
C SER A 406 7.51 15.88 -5.34
N PRO A 407 7.77 16.59 -4.23
CA PRO A 407 7.15 16.26 -2.94
C PRO A 407 5.62 16.17 -3.03
N ARG A 408 4.98 17.00 -3.84
CA ARG A 408 3.53 16.96 -4.08
C ARG A 408 3.09 15.67 -4.77
N GLU A 409 3.84 15.20 -5.78
CA GLU A 409 3.56 13.94 -6.47
C GLU A 409 3.78 12.74 -5.54
N ALA A 410 4.79 12.78 -4.66
CA ALA A 410 4.99 11.75 -3.64
C ALA A 410 3.82 11.71 -2.64
N ILE A 411 3.33 12.86 -2.15
CA ILE A 411 2.12 12.94 -1.33
C ILE A 411 0.91 12.40 -2.08
N LYS A 412 0.74 12.75 -3.36
CA LYS A 412 -0.32 12.23 -4.22
C LYS A 412 -0.25 10.70 -4.32
N ALA A 413 0.93 10.12 -4.47
CA ALA A 413 1.15 8.67 -4.54
C ALA A 413 0.74 7.94 -3.25
N ALA A 414 0.79 8.63 -2.09
CA ALA A 414 0.37 8.10 -0.79
C ALA A 414 -1.02 8.57 -0.32
N THR A 415 -1.79 9.27 -1.13
CA THR A 415 -3.11 9.80 -0.72
C THR A 415 -4.17 9.64 -1.80
N PHE A 416 -4.10 10.43 -2.86
CA PHE A 416 -5.09 10.43 -3.94
C PHE A 416 -4.99 9.22 -4.87
N SER A 417 -3.79 8.82 -5.27
CA SER A 417 -3.61 7.71 -6.21
C SER A 417 -4.14 6.37 -5.68
N PRO A 418 -3.93 5.99 -4.39
CA PRO A 418 -4.57 4.81 -3.82
C PRO A 418 -6.10 4.91 -3.77
N ALA A 419 -6.66 6.07 -3.45
CA ALA A 419 -8.11 6.28 -3.50
C ALA A 419 -8.65 6.07 -4.93
N GLU A 420 -7.95 6.62 -5.95
CA GLU A 420 -8.30 6.42 -7.35
C GLU A 420 -8.17 4.94 -7.79
N PHE A 421 -7.19 4.20 -7.25
CA PHE A 421 -7.07 2.76 -7.51
C PHE A 421 -8.31 1.99 -7.08
N PHE A 422 -8.96 2.39 -5.99
CA PHE A 422 -10.18 1.76 -5.46
C PHE A 422 -11.47 2.45 -5.89
N ASN A 423 -11.43 3.47 -6.79
CA ASN A 423 -12.56 4.32 -7.20
C ASN A 423 -13.21 5.05 -6.01
N LEU A 424 -12.42 5.43 -5.00
CA LEU A 424 -12.81 6.15 -3.79
C LEU A 424 -12.34 7.63 -3.81
N GLU A 425 -11.88 8.14 -4.94
CA GLU A 425 -11.37 9.49 -5.09
C GLU A 425 -12.41 10.59 -4.80
N ASN A 426 -13.69 10.25 -4.86
CA ASN A 426 -14.78 11.13 -4.45
C ASN A 426 -15.02 11.11 -2.93
N GLU A 427 -14.51 10.10 -2.22
CA GLU A 427 -14.75 9.90 -0.79
C GLU A 427 -13.53 10.25 0.06
N MET A 428 -12.30 10.14 -0.46
CA MET A 428 -11.05 10.34 0.28
C MET A 428 -9.87 10.75 -0.62
N GLY A 429 -8.70 10.96 -0.04
CA GLY A 429 -7.45 11.23 -0.75
C GLY A 429 -7.16 12.70 -1.05
N THR A 430 -8.09 13.63 -0.81
CA THR A 430 -7.89 15.08 -0.87
C THR A 430 -8.64 15.78 0.27
N LEU A 431 -8.27 17.04 0.55
CA LEU A 431 -8.91 17.88 1.56
C LEU A 431 -10.08 18.65 0.94
N SER A 432 -11.27 18.04 0.97
CA SER A 432 -12.49 18.65 0.42
C SER A 432 -13.70 18.32 1.30
N GLU A 433 -14.68 19.23 1.33
CA GLU A 433 -15.93 19.03 2.08
C GLU A 433 -16.66 17.75 1.64
N GLY A 434 -17.24 17.03 2.60
CA GLY A 434 -17.93 15.77 2.42
C GLY A 434 -17.03 14.55 2.36
N LYS A 435 -15.70 14.71 2.21
CA LYS A 435 -14.75 13.59 2.23
C LYS A 435 -14.47 13.09 3.65
N ILE A 436 -13.91 11.90 3.70
CA ILE A 436 -13.50 11.22 4.93
C ILE A 436 -12.49 12.08 5.70
N ALA A 437 -12.67 12.19 7.02
CA ALA A 437 -11.86 12.95 7.94
C ALA A 437 -10.62 12.15 8.42
N ASP A 438 -9.87 11.60 7.48
CA ASP A 438 -8.55 11.03 7.72
C ASP A 438 -7.52 12.11 7.36
N ILE A 439 -6.88 12.71 8.34
CA ILE A 439 -5.93 13.82 8.14
C ILE A 439 -4.70 13.69 9.05
N LEU A 440 -3.62 14.25 8.57
CA LEU A 440 -2.35 14.34 9.27
C LEU A 440 -1.95 15.80 9.42
N ILE A 441 -1.77 16.26 10.66
CA ILE A 441 -1.25 17.59 10.95
C ILE A 441 0.25 17.51 11.18
N LEU A 442 1.02 18.29 10.44
CA LEU A 442 2.48 18.34 10.46
C LEU A 442 2.97 19.64 11.06
N ASN A 443 4.11 19.60 11.77
CA ASN A 443 4.75 20.81 12.28
C ASN A 443 5.53 21.57 11.19
N SER A 444 6.01 20.86 10.15
CA SER A 444 6.87 21.40 9.09
C SER A 444 6.26 21.17 7.70
N ASN A 445 6.60 22.04 6.74
CA ASN A 445 6.05 21.99 5.37
C ASN A 445 6.60 20.80 4.57
N PRO A 446 5.77 19.78 4.23
CA PRO A 446 6.23 18.60 3.49
C PRO A 446 6.55 18.88 2.02
N LEU A 447 6.17 20.02 1.48
CA LEU A 447 6.53 20.43 0.12
C LEU A 447 7.91 21.09 0.05
N ALA A 448 8.41 21.61 1.17
CA ALA A 448 9.78 22.12 1.27
C ALA A 448 10.81 20.98 1.40
N ASP A 449 10.44 19.95 2.15
CA ASP A 449 11.21 18.72 2.32
C ASP A 449 10.24 17.58 2.63
N ILE A 450 10.26 16.52 1.84
CA ILE A 450 9.34 15.38 1.99
C ILE A 450 9.55 14.63 3.33
N THR A 451 10.74 14.72 3.92
CA THR A 451 11.02 14.13 5.25
C THR A 451 10.15 14.74 6.35
N HIS A 452 9.62 15.93 6.15
CA HIS A 452 8.70 16.59 7.08
C HIS A 452 7.36 15.86 7.24
N THR A 453 7.04 14.87 6.39
CA THR A 453 5.89 13.99 6.63
C THR A 453 6.02 13.18 7.92
N GLN A 454 7.24 13.06 8.47
CA GLN A 454 7.53 12.40 9.76
C GLN A 454 7.38 13.36 10.96
N ASP A 455 7.36 14.67 10.72
CA ASP A 455 7.23 15.70 11.79
C ASP A 455 5.75 15.89 12.18
N ILE A 456 5.18 14.79 12.68
CA ILE A 456 3.75 14.68 12.98
C ILE A 456 3.41 15.42 14.24
N HIS A 457 2.41 16.31 14.16
CA HIS A 457 1.80 16.95 15.32
C HIS A 457 0.58 16.19 15.83
N LEU A 458 -0.27 15.71 14.92
CA LEU A 458 -1.51 15.01 15.25
C LEU A 458 -1.99 14.16 14.08
N VAL A 459 -2.57 13.03 14.41
CA VAL A 459 -3.28 12.16 13.45
C VAL A 459 -4.75 12.15 13.79
N VAL A 460 -5.61 12.35 12.80
CA VAL A 460 -7.04 12.07 12.89
C VAL A 460 -7.36 10.94 11.92
N ALA A 461 -7.90 9.86 12.43
CA ALA A 461 -8.32 8.71 11.64
C ALA A 461 -9.82 8.44 11.90
N LYS A 462 -10.58 8.32 10.82
CA LYS A 462 -12.04 8.08 10.90
C LYS A 462 -12.77 9.11 11.79
N GLY A 463 -12.28 10.36 11.76
CA GLY A 463 -12.84 11.47 12.55
C GLY A 463 -12.45 11.51 14.03
N ALA A 464 -11.66 10.56 14.51
CA ALA A 464 -11.18 10.53 15.89
C ALA A 464 -9.68 10.89 15.98
N ILE A 465 -9.31 11.64 17.03
CA ILE A 465 -7.90 11.92 17.32
C ILE A 465 -7.23 10.63 17.78
N HIS A 466 -6.20 10.21 17.03
CA HIS A 466 -5.40 9.07 17.42
C HIS A 466 -4.50 9.42 18.62
N GLN A 467 -4.57 8.59 19.66
CA GLN A 467 -3.74 8.67 20.85
C GLN A 467 -2.52 7.78 20.64
N SER A 468 -1.36 8.37 20.33
CA SER A 468 -0.12 7.59 20.19
C SER A 468 0.18 6.82 21.47
N GLN A 469 0.64 5.58 21.29
CA GLN A 469 1.09 4.70 22.37
C GLN A 469 2.60 4.83 22.65
N ARG A 470 3.30 5.75 21.96
CA ARG A 470 4.76 5.98 22.06
C ARG A 470 5.15 6.90 23.17
#